data_ed0053ab9e8909d0da7f63e81a4075a2
#
_entry.id   ed0053ab9e8909d0da7f63e81a4075a2
#
_cell.length_a   1.000
_cell.length_b   1.000
_cell.length_c   1.000
_cell.angle_alpha   90.00
_cell.angle_beta   90.00
_cell.angle_gamma   90.00
#
_symmetry.space_group_name_H-M   'P 1'
#
loop_
_entity.id
_entity.type
_entity.pdbx_description
1 polymer ?
#
loop_
_entity_poly.entity_id
_entity_poly.type
_entity_poly.pdbx_seq_one_letter_code
_entity_poly.pdbx_strand_id
1 'polypeptide(L)'
;MSRVAPPAADVERYRVPIVDSPVRGDERAKVTLVEFSDFECPFCSRVEPTLREIQAKYGRDVRLVWKDFPLPQHKDALPAALAGRAAAARGQFWPLHDRMFADAKGLSREGLQQSASALGVDVSKAFDDPALQAHVRRDQADARTFGVNGTPKLFVNGRPFKGQITTAALSTLIDEELANAERALAAGADARNLYAELTKDARTAAQPPARPQAQLRVDIAVGDAPVRGKRDAKVTVVEFSDFQCPACGRAEPAVQALQAQLGDNVQLVWKNMPLEMHPFARQAAEAALAAGAQGHFWD
;
A
#
# COMPACT_ATOMS: atom_id res chain seq x y z
N MET A 1 -33.46 -31.72 5.00
CA MET A 1 -32.75 -30.92 6.04
C MET A 1 -31.32 -30.66 5.53
N SER A 2 -31.14 -29.58 4.75
CA SER A 2 -29.83 -29.19 4.28
C SER A 2 -29.03 -28.61 5.47
N ARG A 3 -27.92 -29.22 5.80
CA ARG A 3 -26.94 -28.66 6.75
C ARG A 3 -26.38 -27.38 6.15
N VAL A 4 -26.76 -26.24 6.74
CA VAL A 4 -26.08 -24.97 6.49
C VAL A 4 -24.64 -25.18 6.95
N ALA A 5 -23.70 -25.07 6.04
CA ALA A 5 -22.28 -25.08 6.38
C ALA A 5 -22.00 -23.95 7.39
N PRO A 6 -21.23 -24.21 8.46
CA PRO A 6 -20.85 -23.16 9.40
C PRO A 6 -20.12 -22.03 8.65
N PRO A 7 -20.23 -20.77 9.11
CA PRO A 7 -19.47 -19.68 8.54
C PRO A 7 -18.00 -20.09 8.58
N ALA A 8 -17.27 -19.86 7.48
CA ALA A 8 -15.86 -20.16 7.40
C ALA A 8 -15.16 -19.44 8.56
N ALA A 9 -14.84 -20.21 9.61
CA ALA A 9 -14.05 -19.76 10.74
C ALA A 9 -12.68 -19.35 10.19
N ASP A 10 -12.20 -18.18 10.63
CA ASP A 10 -10.84 -17.66 10.42
C ASP A 10 -10.53 -16.89 9.13
N VAL A 11 -11.48 -16.26 8.49
CA VAL A 11 -11.16 -15.26 7.47
C VAL A 11 -10.74 -13.97 8.19
N GLU A 12 -9.45 -13.60 8.06
CA GLU A 12 -8.93 -12.33 8.57
C GLU A 12 -9.78 -11.16 8.05
N ARG A 13 -10.44 -10.44 8.97
CA ARG A 13 -11.32 -9.32 8.65
C ARG A 13 -11.10 -8.19 9.65
N TYR A 14 -11.17 -6.96 9.19
CA TYR A 14 -10.97 -5.75 9.96
C TYR A 14 -12.18 -4.82 9.87
N ARG A 15 -12.49 -4.13 10.95
CA ARG A 15 -13.47 -3.04 10.98
C ARG A 15 -12.75 -1.72 10.67
N VAL A 16 -12.43 -1.48 9.39
CA VAL A 16 -11.82 -0.22 8.96
C VAL A 16 -12.86 0.88 9.05
N PRO A 17 -12.62 2.00 9.77
CA PRO A 17 -13.55 3.12 9.83
C PRO A 17 -13.69 3.79 8.46
N ILE A 18 -14.95 4.03 8.04
CA ILE A 18 -15.27 4.67 6.76
C ILE A 18 -16.03 5.98 6.93
N VAL A 19 -16.25 6.41 8.16
CA VAL A 19 -16.95 7.67 8.49
C VAL A 19 -16.12 8.85 7.97
N ASP A 20 -16.79 9.84 7.39
CA ASP A 20 -16.19 11.04 6.79
C ASP A 20 -15.20 10.76 5.63
N SER A 21 -15.22 9.55 5.08
CA SER A 21 -14.40 9.19 3.93
C SER A 21 -15.15 9.43 2.63
N PRO A 22 -14.51 9.89 1.54
CA PRO A 22 -15.13 10.00 0.23
C PRO A 22 -15.57 8.62 -0.28
N VAL A 23 -16.81 8.56 -0.75
CA VAL A 23 -17.43 7.34 -1.29
C VAL A 23 -17.78 7.55 -2.75
N ARG A 24 -17.43 6.58 -3.61
CA ARG A 24 -17.89 6.47 -5.00
C ARG A 24 -18.72 5.19 -5.14
N GLY A 25 -19.98 5.34 -5.53
CA GLY A 25 -20.93 4.23 -5.67
C GLY A 25 -22.16 4.40 -4.79
N ASP A 26 -23.01 3.37 -4.73
CA ASP A 26 -24.26 3.39 -3.97
C ASP A 26 -23.99 3.21 -2.46
N GLU A 27 -24.61 4.02 -1.62
CA GLU A 27 -24.49 3.90 -0.16
C GLU A 27 -24.96 2.54 0.37
N ARG A 28 -25.86 1.89 -0.37
CA ARG A 28 -26.41 0.56 -0.06
C ARG A 28 -25.67 -0.58 -0.77
N ALA A 29 -24.48 -0.29 -1.33
CA ALA A 29 -23.69 -1.33 -1.99
C ALA A 29 -23.42 -2.51 -1.05
N LYS A 30 -23.54 -3.72 -1.58
CA LYS A 30 -23.32 -4.97 -0.83
C LYS A 30 -21.84 -5.16 -0.46
N VAL A 31 -20.94 -4.61 -1.28
CA VAL A 31 -19.50 -4.69 -1.06
C VAL A 31 -18.91 -3.29 -0.95
N THR A 32 -18.21 -3.05 0.14
CA THR A 32 -17.42 -1.84 0.38
C THR A 32 -15.96 -2.16 0.18
N LEU A 33 -15.34 -1.52 -0.82
CA LEU A 33 -13.93 -1.59 -1.10
C LEU A 33 -13.25 -0.36 -0.47
N VAL A 34 -12.46 -0.56 0.58
CA VAL A 34 -11.70 0.54 1.23
C VAL A 34 -10.29 0.53 0.68
N GLU A 35 -9.87 1.66 0.14
CA GLU A 35 -8.53 1.87 -0.39
C GLU A 35 -7.76 2.88 0.46
N PHE A 36 -6.62 2.47 1.00
CA PHE A 36 -5.59 3.39 1.49
C PHE A 36 -4.64 3.71 0.34
N SER A 37 -4.58 4.98 -0.03
CA SER A 37 -3.95 5.40 -1.28
C SER A 37 -3.20 6.74 -1.14
N ASP A 38 -2.38 7.03 -2.15
CA ASP A 38 -1.51 8.19 -2.24
C ASP A 38 -1.50 8.68 -3.70
N PHE A 39 -1.87 9.94 -3.91
CA PHE A 39 -1.99 10.52 -5.25
C PHE A 39 -0.67 10.59 -6.03
N GLU A 40 0.46 10.66 -5.33
CA GLU A 40 1.79 10.69 -5.97
C GLU A 40 2.37 9.28 -6.17
N CYS A 41 1.72 8.23 -5.59
CA CYS A 41 2.21 6.87 -5.70
C CYS A 41 1.96 6.28 -7.10
N PRO A 42 3.01 5.86 -7.83
CA PRO A 42 2.86 5.30 -9.17
C PRO A 42 2.14 3.94 -9.16
N PHE A 43 2.16 3.22 -8.04
CA PHE A 43 1.41 1.96 -7.89
C PHE A 43 -0.09 2.23 -7.73
N CYS A 44 -0.49 3.31 -7.02
CA CYS A 44 -1.88 3.73 -6.91
C CYS A 44 -2.43 4.14 -8.28
N SER A 45 -1.70 4.99 -9.01
CA SER A 45 -2.10 5.37 -10.37
C SER A 45 -2.31 4.16 -11.29
N ARG A 46 -1.48 3.12 -11.19
CA ARG A 46 -1.62 1.89 -12.02
C ARG A 46 -2.85 1.05 -11.67
N VAL A 47 -3.37 1.16 -10.45
CA VAL A 47 -4.53 0.40 -9.99
C VAL A 47 -5.85 1.07 -10.38
N GLU A 48 -5.86 2.37 -10.63
CA GLU A 48 -7.06 3.13 -10.98
C GLU A 48 -7.88 2.53 -12.15
N PRO A 49 -7.29 2.12 -13.28
CA PRO A 49 -8.05 1.45 -14.34
C PRO A 49 -8.76 0.18 -13.84
N THR A 50 -8.09 -0.63 -13.03
CA THR A 50 -8.67 -1.84 -12.44
C THR A 50 -9.86 -1.52 -11.54
N LEU A 51 -9.77 -0.48 -10.70
CA LEU A 51 -10.87 -0.06 -9.83
C LEU A 51 -12.06 0.45 -10.64
N ARG A 52 -11.82 1.17 -11.73
CA ARG A 52 -12.89 1.61 -12.66
C ARG A 52 -13.56 0.42 -13.35
N GLU A 53 -12.80 -0.56 -13.81
CA GLU A 53 -13.35 -1.81 -14.38
C GLU A 53 -14.22 -2.55 -13.36
N ILE A 54 -13.78 -2.65 -12.10
CA ILE A 54 -14.57 -3.26 -11.01
C ILE A 54 -15.86 -2.49 -10.80
N GLN A 55 -15.82 -1.16 -10.71
CA GLN A 55 -17.04 -0.36 -10.56
C GLN A 55 -17.99 -0.49 -11.76
N ALA A 56 -17.46 -0.56 -12.97
CA ALA A 56 -18.27 -0.77 -14.18
C ALA A 56 -18.88 -2.18 -14.19
N LYS A 57 -18.14 -3.21 -13.79
CA LYS A 57 -18.60 -4.61 -13.76
C LYS A 57 -19.70 -4.85 -12.74
N TYR A 58 -19.54 -4.33 -11.53
CA TYR A 58 -20.44 -4.61 -10.40
C TYR A 58 -21.49 -3.52 -10.16
N GLY A 59 -21.34 -2.36 -10.79
CA GLY A 59 -22.32 -1.27 -10.74
C GLY A 59 -22.68 -0.88 -9.30
N ARG A 60 -23.97 -1.00 -8.96
CA ARG A 60 -24.50 -0.59 -7.64
C ARG A 60 -24.11 -1.53 -6.50
N ASP A 61 -23.62 -2.73 -6.79
CA ASP A 61 -23.25 -3.71 -5.75
C ASP A 61 -21.91 -3.43 -5.09
N VAL A 62 -21.06 -2.58 -5.71
CA VAL A 62 -19.74 -2.22 -5.18
C VAL A 62 -19.60 -0.71 -5.02
N ARG A 63 -19.16 -0.26 -3.84
CA ARG A 63 -18.72 1.11 -3.59
C ARG A 63 -17.24 1.15 -3.22
N LEU A 64 -16.55 2.22 -3.63
CA LEU A 64 -15.18 2.52 -3.28
C LEU A 64 -15.15 3.59 -2.20
N VAL A 65 -14.35 3.39 -1.16
CA VAL A 65 -14.11 4.32 -0.07
C VAL A 65 -12.64 4.68 -0.04
N TRP A 66 -12.32 5.97 -0.09
CA TRP A 66 -10.97 6.48 -0.07
C TRP A 66 -10.48 6.77 1.34
N LYS A 67 -9.23 6.38 1.63
CA LYS A 67 -8.48 6.72 2.85
C LYS A 67 -7.14 7.31 2.46
N ASP A 68 -6.84 8.49 3.00
CA ASP A 68 -5.58 9.18 2.71
C ASP A 68 -4.40 8.51 3.41
N PHE A 69 -3.40 8.10 2.63
CA PHE A 69 -2.15 7.60 3.18
C PHE A 69 -0.94 8.17 2.41
N PRO A 70 -0.73 9.52 2.46
CA PRO A 70 0.42 10.15 1.84
C PRO A 70 1.71 9.59 2.45
N LEU A 71 2.59 9.07 1.60
CA LEU A 71 3.86 8.47 2.00
C LEU A 71 4.93 9.55 2.21
N PRO A 72 5.80 9.41 3.22
CA PRO A 72 6.79 10.46 3.55
C PRO A 72 7.78 10.80 2.43
N GLN A 73 8.05 9.85 1.54
CA GLN A 73 8.96 10.04 0.40
C GLN A 73 8.32 10.77 -0.79
N HIS A 74 7.01 10.99 -0.76
CA HIS A 74 6.25 11.65 -1.80
C HIS A 74 5.96 13.10 -1.35
N LYS A 75 6.66 14.07 -1.93
CA LYS A 75 6.66 15.47 -1.47
C LYS A 75 5.33 16.18 -1.67
N ASP A 76 4.59 15.82 -2.74
CA ASP A 76 3.34 16.44 -3.14
C ASP A 76 2.10 15.62 -2.68
N ALA A 77 2.30 14.43 -2.09
CA ALA A 77 1.21 13.56 -1.65
C ALA A 77 0.33 14.17 -0.53
N LEU A 78 0.95 14.81 0.47
CA LEU A 78 0.18 15.49 1.53
C LEU A 78 -0.59 16.70 0.99
N PRO A 79 -0.01 17.64 0.21
CA PRO A 79 -0.78 18.68 -0.47
C PRO A 79 -1.94 18.12 -1.31
N ALA A 80 -1.73 17.06 -2.07
CA ALA A 80 -2.78 16.43 -2.88
C ALA A 80 -3.93 15.86 -2.03
N ALA A 81 -3.61 15.19 -0.92
CA ALA A 81 -4.61 14.70 0.03
C ALA A 81 -5.44 15.85 0.62
N LEU A 82 -4.80 16.94 1.04
CA LEU A 82 -5.47 18.12 1.59
C LEU A 82 -6.38 18.80 0.56
N ALA A 83 -5.92 18.96 -0.68
CA ALA A 83 -6.73 19.47 -1.79
C ALA A 83 -7.96 18.56 -2.04
N GLY A 84 -7.78 17.25 -2.05
CA GLY A 84 -8.86 16.27 -2.18
C GLY A 84 -9.90 16.42 -1.06
N ARG A 85 -9.46 16.57 0.20
CA ARG A 85 -10.37 16.79 1.34
C ARG A 85 -11.13 18.11 1.24
N ALA A 86 -10.48 19.18 0.81
CA ALA A 86 -11.18 20.46 0.58
C ALA A 86 -12.24 20.33 -0.54
N ALA A 87 -11.91 19.61 -1.60
CA ALA A 87 -12.87 19.33 -2.68
C ALA A 87 -14.04 18.44 -2.21
N ALA A 88 -13.81 17.52 -1.28
CA ALA A 88 -14.84 16.65 -0.68
C ALA A 88 -15.96 17.49 -0.03
N ALA A 89 -15.62 18.56 0.68
CA ALA A 89 -16.60 19.47 1.30
C ALA A 89 -17.52 20.16 0.27
N ARG A 90 -17.19 20.13 -1.01
CA ARG A 90 -17.96 20.67 -2.14
C ARG A 90 -18.53 19.59 -3.06
N GLY A 91 -18.44 18.29 -2.64
CA GLY A 91 -18.88 17.17 -3.48
C GLY A 91 -17.98 16.93 -4.71
N GLN A 92 -16.80 17.52 -4.75
CA GLN A 92 -15.87 17.49 -5.88
C GLN A 92 -14.64 16.60 -5.64
N PHE A 93 -14.68 15.74 -4.60
CA PHE A 93 -13.54 14.85 -4.32
C PHE A 93 -13.19 13.99 -5.53
N TRP A 94 -14.14 13.22 -6.05
CA TRP A 94 -13.88 12.25 -7.12
C TRP A 94 -13.53 12.89 -8.46
N PRO A 95 -14.16 13.99 -8.87
CA PRO A 95 -13.70 14.75 -10.04
C PRO A 95 -12.25 15.25 -9.91
N LEU A 96 -11.84 15.73 -8.72
CA LEU A 96 -10.48 16.17 -8.49
C LEU A 96 -9.52 14.98 -8.40
N HIS A 97 -9.91 13.90 -7.71
CA HIS A 97 -9.18 12.64 -7.64
C HIS A 97 -8.80 12.12 -9.05
N ASP A 98 -9.79 12.07 -9.95
CA ASP A 98 -9.57 11.56 -11.30
C ASP A 98 -8.60 12.47 -12.10
N ARG A 99 -8.63 13.78 -11.88
CA ARG A 99 -7.68 14.72 -12.48
C ARG A 99 -6.27 14.55 -11.93
N MET A 100 -6.12 14.39 -10.60
CA MET A 100 -4.82 14.19 -9.96
C MET A 100 -4.12 12.93 -10.45
N PHE A 101 -4.85 11.83 -10.62
CA PHE A 101 -4.26 10.61 -11.20
C PHE A 101 -4.02 10.70 -12.72
N ALA A 102 -4.78 11.50 -13.43
CA ALA A 102 -4.56 11.71 -14.87
C ALA A 102 -3.31 12.58 -15.15
N ASP A 103 -2.96 13.48 -14.23
CA ASP A 103 -1.78 14.36 -14.34
C ASP A 103 -0.92 14.28 -13.06
N ALA A 104 -0.17 13.21 -12.94
CA ALA A 104 0.72 12.99 -11.80
C ALA A 104 1.86 14.05 -11.67
N LYS A 105 2.11 14.86 -12.70
CA LYS A 105 3.07 15.95 -12.65
C LYS A 105 2.46 17.27 -12.15
N GLY A 106 1.15 17.38 -12.18
CA GLY A 106 0.38 18.55 -11.74
C GLY A 106 0.05 18.58 -10.24
N LEU A 107 0.79 17.84 -9.39
CA LEU A 107 0.50 17.73 -7.96
C LEU A 107 1.18 18.82 -7.10
N SER A 108 1.92 19.75 -7.70
CA SER A 108 2.36 20.95 -6.96
C SER A 108 1.17 21.75 -6.44
N ARG A 109 1.37 22.60 -5.41
CA ARG A 109 0.28 23.44 -4.87
C ARG A 109 -0.40 24.27 -5.96
N GLU A 110 0.36 24.80 -6.92
CA GLU A 110 -0.15 25.60 -8.05
C GLU A 110 -0.97 24.72 -9.00
N GLY A 111 -0.49 23.52 -9.34
CA GLY A 111 -1.20 22.59 -10.19
C GLY A 111 -2.49 22.06 -9.55
N LEU A 112 -2.45 21.77 -8.25
CA LEU A 112 -3.63 21.40 -7.47
C LEU A 112 -4.68 22.52 -7.43
N GLN A 113 -4.25 23.78 -7.22
CA GLN A 113 -5.14 24.93 -7.26
C GLN A 113 -5.76 25.10 -8.67
N GLN A 114 -4.99 24.95 -9.72
CA GLN A 114 -5.49 25.01 -11.10
C GLN A 114 -6.52 23.91 -11.38
N SER A 115 -6.20 22.68 -11.01
CA SER A 115 -7.07 21.51 -11.20
C SER A 115 -8.39 21.65 -10.43
N ALA A 116 -8.33 22.13 -9.17
CA ALA A 116 -9.50 22.37 -8.34
C ALA A 116 -10.34 23.55 -8.83
N SER A 117 -9.70 24.65 -9.26
CA SER A 117 -10.40 25.84 -9.80
C SER A 117 -11.20 25.49 -11.05
N ALA A 118 -10.72 24.58 -11.89
CA ALA A 118 -11.46 24.08 -13.05
C ALA A 118 -12.74 23.28 -12.67
N LEU A 119 -12.88 22.91 -11.38
CA LEU A 119 -14.07 22.28 -10.80
C LEU A 119 -14.87 23.25 -9.92
N GLY A 120 -14.52 24.54 -9.92
CA GLY A 120 -15.17 25.56 -9.08
C GLY A 120 -14.79 25.46 -7.59
N VAL A 121 -13.66 24.84 -7.26
CA VAL A 121 -13.17 24.68 -5.88
C VAL A 121 -11.91 25.49 -5.66
N ASP A 122 -11.91 26.30 -4.58
CA ASP A 122 -10.69 26.95 -4.09
C ASP A 122 -10.04 26.09 -3.00
N VAL A 123 -8.82 25.64 -3.24
CA VAL A 123 -8.02 24.84 -2.30
C VAL A 123 -6.86 25.62 -1.70
N SER A 124 -6.75 26.94 -1.95
CA SER A 124 -5.62 27.76 -1.52
C SER A 124 -5.37 27.71 -0.01
N LYS A 125 -6.43 27.62 0.80
CA LYS A 125 -6.36 27.51 2.27
C LYS A 125 -6.25 26.09 2.78
N ALA A 126 -6.45 25.07 1.94
CA ALA A 126 -6.48 23.68 2.33
C ALA A 126 -5.14 23.19 2.88
N PHE A 127 -4.05 23.70 2.32
CA PHE A 127 -2.70 23.26 2.66
C PHE A 127 -2.27 23.56 4.09
N ASP A 128 -2.85 24.61 4.67
CA ASP A 128 -2.54 25.07 6.02
C ASP A 128 -3.73 24.89 6.99
N ASP A 129 -4.81 24.24 6.54
CA ASP A 129 -6.00 23.97 7.35
C ASP A 129 -5.73 22.84 8.37
N PRO A 130 -5.74 23.15 9.68
CA PRO A 130 -5.45 22.17 10.72
C PRO A 130 -6.50 21.07 10.81
N ALA A 131 -7.76 21.32 10.42
CA ALA A 131 -8.82 20.34 10.45
C ALA A 131 -8.63 19.28 9.34
N LEU A 132 -8.28 19.72 8.13
CA LEU A 132 -7.96 18.83 7.02
C LEU A 132 -6.69 18.00 7.32
N GLN A 133 -5.66 18.64 7.88
CA GLN A 133 -4.46 17.92 8.32
C GLN A 133 -4.77 16.88 9.41
N ALA A 134 -5.66 17.21 10.36
CA ALA A 134 -6.09 16.25 11.39
C ALA A 134 -6.84 15.07 10.76
N HIS A 135 -7.63 15.31 9.71
CA HIS A 135 -8.33 14.27 8.98
C HIS A 135 -7.33 13.29 8.30
N VAL A 136 -6.37 13.83 7.56
CA VAL A 136 -5.32 13.00 6.92
C VAL A 136 -4.53 12.22 7.98
N ARG A 137 -4.14 12.86 9.11
CA ARG A 137 -3.45 12.15 10.21
C ARG A 137 -4.29 11.04 10.82
N ARG A 138 -5.61 11.18 10.90
CA ARG A 138 -6.54 10.13 11.35
C ARG A 138 -6.51 8.95 10.41
N ASP A 139 -6.60 9.16 9.10
CA ASP A 139 -6.51 8.10 8.11
C ASP A 139 -5.15 7.38 8.14
N GLN A 140 -4.06 8.12 8.34
CA GLN A 140 -2.73 7.54 8.55
C GLN A 140 -2.64 6.72 9.85
N ALA A 141 -3.33 7.14 10.92
CA ALA A 141 -3.41 6.39 12.17
C ALA A 141 -4.21 5.09 11.99
N ASP A 142 -5.34 5.15 11.26
CA ASP A 142 -6.10 3.96 10.87
C ASP A 142 -5.22 3.01 10.06
N ALA A 143 -4.50 3.51 9.06
CA ALA A 143 -3.58 2.71 8.26
C ALA A 143 -2.61 1.91 9.13
N ARG A 144 -1.93 2.58 10.09
CA ARG A 144 -1.03 1.92 11.04
C ARG A 144 -1.75 0.89 11.91
N THR A 145 -2.95 1.22 12.38
CA THR A 145 -3.78 0.33 13.21
C THR A 145 -4.12 -0.96 12.47
N PHE A 146 -4.37 -0.90 11.17
CA PHE A 146 -4.69 -2.05 10.33
C PHE A 146 -3.49 -2.66 9.60
N GLY A 147 -2.27 -2.31 9.99
CA GLY A 147 -1.04 -2.90 9.43
C GLY A 147 -0.76 -2.49 7.98
N VAL A 148 -1.30 -1.35 7.55
CA VAL A 148 -0.99 -0.77 6.23
C VAL A 148 0.37 -0.07 6.32
N ASN A 149 1.32 -0.53 5.53
CA ASN A 149 2.69 -0.03 5.49
C ASN A 149 3.12 0.47 4.09
N GLY A 150 2.18 0.51 3.15
CA GLY A 150 2.40 1.00 1.78
C GLY A 150 1.09 1.13 1.01
N THR A 151 1.16 1.77 -0.15
CA THR A 151 0.02 2.05 -1.02
C THR A 151 0.19 1.44 -2.41
N PRO A 152 -0.89 1.07 -3.09
CA PRO A 152 -2.26 1.00 -2.56
C PRO A 152 -2.47 -0.21 -1.63
N LYS A 153 -3.36 -0.09 -0.64
CA LYS A 153 -3.83 -1.21 0.17
C LYS A 153 -5.34 -1.27 0.15
N LEU A 154 -5.88 -2.43 -0.22
CA LEU A 154 -7.33 -2.65 -0.36
C LEU A 154 -7.87 -3.57 0.72
N PHE A 155 -9.11 -3.27 1.17
CA PHE A 155 -9.92 -4.12 2.03
C PHE A 155 -11.31 -4.27 1.40
N VAL A 156 -11.75 -5.50 1.18
CA VAL A 156 -13.07 -5.83 0.61
C VAL A 156 -13.98 -6.29 1.75
N ASN A 157 -14.98 -5.52 2.12
CA ASN A 157 -15.78 -5.74 3.32
C ASN A 157 -14.93 -6.05 4.56
N GLY A 158 -13.80 -5.35 4.70
CA GLY A 158 -12.85 -5.52 5.79
C GLY A 158 -11.83 -6.65 5.60
N ARG A 159 -11.94 -7.49 4.58
CA ARG A 159 -10.92 -8.52 4.27
C ARG A 159 -9.73 -7.87 3.54
N PRO A 160 -8.49 -7.98 4.05
CA PRO A 160 -7.33 -7.42 3.37
C PRO A 160 -7.11 -8.16 2.06
N PHE A 161 -7.05 -7.41 0.95
CA PHE A 161 -6.65 -7.97 -0.33
C PHE A 161 -5.15 -8.30 -0.30
N LYS A 162 -4.79 -9.51 -0.73
CA LYS A 162 -3.42 -10.01 -0.79
C LYS A 162 -3.06 -10.39 -2.21
N GLY A 163 -1.86 -10.06 -2.63
CA GLY A 163 -1.37 -10.34 -3.97
C GLY A 163 -1.49 -9.17 -4.93
N GLN A 164 -1.34 -9.48 -6.21
CA GLN A 164 -1.37 -8.49 -7.28
C GLN A 164 -2.79 -8.00 -7.56
N ILE A 165 -3.01 -6.68 -7.55
CA ILE A 165 -4.31 -6.07 -7.79
C ILE A 165 -4.60 -6.11 -9.29
N THR A 166 -5.37 -7.11 -9.70
CA THR A 166 -5.90 -7.26 -11.07
C THR A 166 -7.43 -7.38 -11.00
N THR A 167 -8.11 -7.05 -12.08
CA THR A 167 -9.58 -7.16 -12.18
C THR A 167 -10.05 -8.58 -11.87
N ALA A 168 -9.36 -9.60 -12.37
CA ALA A 168 -9.72 -11.00 -12.13
C ALA A 168 -9.57 -11.39 -10.65
N ALA A 169 -8.41 -11.10 -10.04
CA ALA A 169 -8.14 -11.45 -8.65
C ALA A 169 -9.07 -10.69 -7.67
N LEU A 170 -9.32 -9.40 -7.95
CA LEU A 170 -10.21 -8.59 -7.13
C LEU A 170 -11.66 -9.04 -7.29
N SER A 171 -12.09 -9.42 -8.51
CA SER A 171 -13.41 -9.99 -8.76
C SER A 171 -13.66 -11.24 -7.95
N THR A 172 -12.71 -12.17 -7.87
CA THR A 172 -12.87 -13.39 -7.07
C THR A 172 -13.24 -13.07 -5.62
N LEU A 173 -12.51 -12.12 -5.00
CA LEU A 173 -12.80 -11.73 -3.61
C LEU A 173 -14.13 -10.97 -3.48
N ILE A 174 -14.46 -10.13 -4.46
CA ILE A 174 -15.74 -9.40 -4.49
C ILE A 174 -16.91 -10.38 -4.62
N ASP A 175 -16.82 -11.38 -5.49
CA ASP A 175 -17.87 -12.38 -5.69
C ASP A 175 -18.13 -13.19 -4.40
N GLU A 176 -17.07 -13.56 -3.68
CA GLU A 176 -17.18 -14.17 -2.35
C GLU A 176 -17.91 -13.25 -1.35
N GLU A 177 -17.54 -11.97 -1.32
CA GLU A 177 -18.12 -10.99 -0.40
C GLU A 177 -19.55 -10.60 -0.79
N LEU A 178 -19.92 -10.63 -2.06
CA LEU A 178 -21.31 -10.51 -2.50
C LEU A 178 -22.17 -11.66 -1.96
N ALA A 179 -21.70 -12.88 -2.09
CA ALA A 179 -22.41 -14.04 -1.54
C ALA A 179 -22.52 -13.98 0.00
N ASN A 180 -21.50 -13.45 0.69
CA ASN A 180 -21.55 -13.21 2.15
C ASN A 180 -22.59 -12.14 2.51
N ALA A 181 -22.60 -11.03 1.78
CA ALA A 181 -23.54 -9.94 1.96
C ALA A 181 -25.01 -10.39 1.73
N GLU A 182 -25.24 -11.17 0.69
CA GLU A 182 -26.58 -11.73 0.38
C GLU A 182 -27.08 -12.68 1.48
N ARG A 183 -26.19 -13.53 2.02
CA ARG A 183 -26.54 -14.37 3.17
C ARG A 183 -26.87 -13.54 4.42
N ALA A 184 -26.12 -12.49 4.69
CA ALA A 184 -26.37 -11.60 5.82
C ALA A 184 -27.71 -10.88 5.67
N LEU A 185 -28.03 -10.37 4.49
CA LEU A 185 -29.32 -9.73 4.18
C LEU A 185 -30.48 -10.72 4.33
N ALA A 186 -30.34 -11.93 3.82
CA ALA A 186 -31.33 -13.00 3.98
C ALA A 186 -31.54 -13.40 5.45
N ALA A 187 -30.51 -13.23 6.29
CA ALA A 187 -30.57 -13.42 7.75
C ALA A 187 -31.12 -12.20 8.52
N GLY A 188 -31.50 -11.12 7.82
CA GLY A 188 -32.13 -9.94 8.43
C GLY A 188 -31.16 -8.78 8.74
N ALA A 189 -29.94 -8.78 8.19
CA ALA A 189 -29.03 -7.65 8.34
C ALA A 189 -29.63 -6.37 7.70
N ASP A 190 -29.40 -5.21 8.33
CA ASP A 190 -29.84 -3.92 7.78
C ASP A 190 -29.02 -3.53 6.54
N ALA A 191 -29.68 -3.44 5.39
CA ALA A 191 -29.05 -3.05 4.12
C ALA A 191 -28.42 -1.63 4.15
N ARG A 192 -28.87 -0.73 5.04
CA ARG A 192 -28.31 0.63 5.18
C ARG A 192 -26.98 0.61 5.94
N ASN A 193 -26.80 -0.39 6.81
CA ASN A 193 -25.63 -0.52 7.66
C ASN A 193 -24.84 -1.79 7.38
N LEU A 194 -24.99 -2.34 6.16
CA LEU A 194 -24.49 -3.67 5.83
C LEU A 194 -22.99 -3.83 6.07
N TYR A 195 -22.18 -2.82 5.73
CA TYR A 195 -20.75 -2.86 6.03
C TYR A 195 -20.45 -2.99 7.54
N ALA A 196 -21.18 -2.24 8.36
CA ALA A 196 -21.05 -2.33 9.82
C ALA A 196 -21.48 -3.71 10.34
N GLU A 197 -22.58 -4.26 9.81
CA GLU A 197 -23.04 -5.61 10.17
C GLU A 197 -22.03 -6.69 9.77
N LEU A 198 -21.48 -6.63 8.56
CA LEU A 198 -20.48 -7.58 8.07
C LEU A 198 -19.13 -7.50 8.81
N THR A 199 -18.87 -6.37 9.44
CA THR A 199 -17.61 -6.13 10.16
C THR A 199 -17.77 -6.02 11.70
N LYS A 200 -18.97 -6.26 12.25
CA LYS A 200 -19.25 -6.07 13.68
C LYS A 200 -18.35 -6.89 14.61
N ASP A 201 -18.04 -8.13 14.21
CA ASP A 201 -17.18 -9.06 14.94
C ASP A 201 -15.75 -9.09 14.39
N ALA A 202 -15.41 -8.18 13.46
CA ALA A 202 -14.10 -8.10 12.86
C ALA A 202 -13.07 -7.46 13.84
N ARG A 203 -11.79 -7.72 13.57
CA ARG A 203 -10.69 -7.16 14.34
C ARG A 203 -10.68 -5.63 14.23
N THR A 204 -10.42 -4.96 15.35
CA THR A 204 -10.31 -3.49 15.41
C THR A 204 -8.87 -2.99 15.21
N ALA A 205 -7.90 -3.90 15.17
CA ALA A 205 -6.51 -3.62 14.88
C ALA A 205 -5.84 -4.86 14.25
N ALA A 206 -4.80 -4.63 13.46
CA ALA A 206 -3.93 -5.71 13.03
C ALA A 206 -3.24 -6.34 14.24
N GLN A 207 -3.12 -7.65 14.24
CA GLN A 207 -2.25 -8.29 15.22
C GLN A 207 -0.81 -7.84 14.92
N PRO A 208 -0.02 -7.49 15.94
CA PRO A 208 1.40 -7.35 15.76
C PRO A 208 1.91 -8.59 15.00
N PRO A 209 2.83 -8.44 14.04
CA PRO A 209 3.42 -9.62 13.41
C PRO A 209 3.80 -10.57 14.55
N ALA A 210 3.34 -11.82 14.46
CA ALA A 210 3.71 -12.82 15.44
C ALA A 210 5.22 -12.69 15.65
N ARG A 211 5.67 -12.58 16.91
CA ARG A 211 7.11 -12.59 17.17
C ARG A 211 7.68 -13.71 16.33
N PRO A 212 8.74 -13.46 15.55
CA PRO A 212 9.27 -14.49 14.68
C PRO A 212 9.35 -15.78 15.49
N GLN A 213 8.51 -16.76 15.15
CA GLN A 213 8.68 -18.11 15.67
C GLN A 213 10.13 -18.44 15.38
N ALA A 214 10.85 -18.96 16.35
CA ALA A 214 12.28 -19.20 16.35
C ALA A 214 12.80 -19.33 14.91
N GLN A 215 13.46 -18.26 14.45
CA GLN A 215 13.76 -18.06 13.04
C GLN A 215 14.30 -19.35 12.50
N LEU A 216 13.66 -19.91 11.45
CA LEU A 216 14.26 -20.94 10.64
C LEU A 216 15.65 -20.43 10.29
N ARG A 217 16.66 -20.97 10.94
CA ARG A 217 18.04 -20.66 10.57
C ARG A 217 18.23 -21.27 9.19
N VAL A 218 18.28 -20.42 8.19
CA VAL A 218 18.61 -20.81 6.82
C VAL A 218 20.12 -20.70 6.72
N ASP A 219 20.76 -21.79 6.34
CA ASP A 219 22.17 -21.79 6.06
C ASP A 219 22.40 -21.16 4.67
N ILE A 220 22.90 -19.94 4.66
CA ILE A 220 23.18 -19.20 3.43
C ILE A 220 24.67 -19.36 3.13
N ALA A 221 24.99 -20.19 2.13
CA ALA A 221 26.36 -20.34 1.70
C ALA A 221 26.98 -19.02 1.23
N VAL A 222 28.02 -18.57 1.87
CA VAL A 222 28.78 -17.38 1.48
C VAL A 222 29.46 -17.61 0.13
N GLY A 223 30.13 -18.77 -0.04
CA GLY A 223 30.83 -19.13 -1.28
C GLY A 223 31.85 -18.07 -1.69
N ASP A 224 31.92 -17.83 -3.01
CA ASP A 224 32.82 -16.82 -3.63
C ASP A 224 32.20 -15.41 -3.67
N ALA A 225 31.14 -15.18 -2.89
CA ALA A 225 30.47 -13.88 -2.88
C ALA A 225 31.40 -12.76 -2.41
N PRO A 226 31.30 -11.55 -2.95
CA PRO A 226 32.05 -10.40 -2.48
C PRO A 226 31.79 -10.11 -1.00
N VAL A 227 32.88 -9.95 -0.23
CA VAL A 227 32.82 -9.69 1.22
C VAL A 227 33.51 -8.37 1.51
N ARG A 228 32.87 -7.51 2.30
CA ARG A 228 33.45 -6.31 2.90
C ARG A 228 33.53 -6.51 4.41
N GLY A 229 34.68 -6.26 4.99
CA GLY A 229 34.99 -6.49 6.42
C GLY A 229 35.80 -7.76 6.65
N LYS A 230 36.03 -8.10 7.91
CA LYS A 230 36.87 -9.27 8.29
C LYS A 230 36.04 -10.57 8.09
N ARG A 231 36.69 -11.57 7.46
CA ARG A 231 36.04 -12.88 7.19
C ARG A 231 35.72 -13.67 8.47
N ASP A 232 36.37 -13.39 9.57
CA ASP A 232 36.18 -13.97 10.89
C ASP A 232 35.32 -13.11 11.82
N ALA A 233 34.59 -12.11 11.26
CA ALA A 233 33.68 -11.26 12.01
C ALA A 233 32.60 -12.10 12.70
N LYS A 234 32.22 -11.69 13.92
CA LYS A 234 31.19 -12.38 14.73
C LYS A 234 29.80 -12.36 14.12
N VAL A 235 29.52 -11.35 13.30
CA VAL A 235 28.23 -11.15 12.64
C VAL A 235 28.45 -11.11 11.13
N THR A 236 27.70 -11.94 10.41
CA THR A 236 27.63 -11.90 8.96
C THR A 236 26.28 -11.36 8.52
N VAL A 237 26.31 -10.25 7.80
CA VAL A 237 25.13 -9.69 7.13
C VAL A 237 25.18 -10.13 5.67
N VAL A 238 24.18 -10.91 5.22
CA VAL A 238 24.05 -11.28 3.82
C VAL A 238 23.00 -10.42 3.19
N GLU A 239 23.38 -9.61 2.21
CA GLU A 239 22.50 -8.74 1.46
C GLU A 239 22.21 -9.32 0.07
N PHE A 240 20.93 -9.58 -0.21
CA PHE A 240 20.46 -9.86 -1.56
C PHE A 240 20.01 -8.55 -2.18
N SER A 241 20.74 -8.05 -3.18
CA SER A 241 20.57 -6.69 -3.66
C SER A 241 20.62 -6.59 -5.19
N ASP A 242 20.08 -5.49 -5.69
CA ASP A 242 19.97 -5.15 -7.10
C ASP A 242 20.44 -3.69 -7.28
N PHE A 243 21.46 -3.48 -8.11
CA PHE A 243 22.07 -2.15 -8.35
C PHE A 243 21.10 -1.13 -8.94
N GLN A 244 20.04 -1.58 -9.61
CA GLN A 244 19.03 -0.68 -10.20
C GLN A 244 17.83 -0.46 -9.25
N CYS A 245 17.73 -1.21 -8.14
CA CYS A 245 16.59 -1.14 -7.23
C CYS A 245 16.66 0.13 -6.34
N PRO A 246 15.68 1.05 -6.43
CA PRO A 246 15.68 2.25 -5.58
C PRO A 246 15.59 1.96 -4.07
N ALA A 247 14.98 0.83 -3.70
CA ALA A 247 14.89 0.42 -2.29
C ALA A 247 16.25 -0.03 -1.76
N CYS A 248 17.02 -0.78 -2.56
CA CYS A 248 18.38 -1.19 -2.23
C CYS A 248 19.31 0.03 -2.08
N GLY A 249 19.25 0.98 -3.02
CA GLY A 249 20.00 2.22 -2.92
C GLY A 249 19.67 3.06 -1.67
N ARG A 250 18.42 3.03 -1.20
CA ARG A 250 18.04 3.69 0.07
C ARG A 250 18.52 2.94 1.31
N ALA A 251 18.74 1.64 1.23
CA ALA A 251 19.26 0.84 2.34
C ALA A 251 20.76 0.99 2.53
N GLU A 252 21.50 1.27 1.47
CA GLU A 252 22.98 1.33 1.47
C GLU A 252 23.56 2.26 2.54
N PRO A 253 23.07 3.51 2.77
CA PRO A 253 23.60 4.35 3.84
C PRO A 253 23.44 3.73 5.24
N ALA A 254 22.37 2.98 5.48
CA ALA A 254 22.16 2.31 6.76
C ALA A 254 23.12 1.12 6.94
N VAL A 255 23.40 0.37 5.87
CA VAL A 255 24.37 -0.72 5.86
C VAL A 255 25.77 -0.19 6.11
N GLN A 256 26.16 0.92 5.46
CA GLN A 256 27.44 1.57 5.68
C GLN A 256 27.60 2.10 7.12
N ALA A 257 26.53 2.72 7.68
CA ALA A 257 26.53 3.19 9.06
C ALA A 257 26.69 2.02 10.04
N LEU A 258 26.03 0.88 9.80
CA LEU A 258 26.17 -0.32 10.59
C LEU A 258 27.62 -0.84 10.58
N GLN A 259 28.26 -0.90 9.41
CA GLN A 259 29.65 -1.30 9.30
C GLN A 259 30.59 -0.34 10.02
N ALA A 260 30.38 0.98 9.90
CA ALA A 260 31.16 1.97 10.59
C ALA A 260 31.05 1.86 12.12
N GLN A 261 29.84 1.57 12.62
CA GLN A 261 29.56 1.42 14.06
C GLN A 261 30.15 0.15 14.67
N LEU A 262 30.06 -0.97 13.95
CA LEU A 262 30.46 -2.30 14.46
C LEU A 262 31.90 -2.68 14.08
N GLY A 263 32.49 -2.01 13.10
CA GLY A 263 33.88 -2.22 12.65
C GLY A 263 34.15 -3.68 12.31
N ASP A 264 35.22 -4.22 12.89
CA ASP A 264 35.68 -5.59 12.68
C ASP A 264 34.74 -6.70 13.18
N ASN A 265 33.69 -6.34 13.91
CA ASN A 265 32.71 -7.33 14.39
C ASN A 265 31.66 -7.73 13.35
N VAL A 266 31.58 -7.02 12.21
CA VAL A 266 30.62 -7.29 11.15
C VAL A 266 31.30 -7.46 9.79
N GLN A 267 30.88 -8.47 9.03
CA GLN A 267 31.17 -8.60 7.60
C GLN A 267 29.88 -8.50 6.81
N LEU A 268 29.96 -7.84 5.66
CA LEU A 268 28.87 -7.78 4.67
C LEU A 268 29.20 -8.72 3.51
N VAL A 269 28.25 -9.57 3.16
CA VAL A 269 28.32 -10.47 2.02
C VAL A 269 27.27 -10.03 0.99
N TRP A 270 27.73 -9.72 -0.21
CA TRP A 270 26.83 -9.33 -1.29
C TRP A 270 26.37 -10.53 -2.11
N LYS A 271 25.06 -10.61 -2.37
CA LYS A 271 24.45 -11.58 -3.27
C LYS A 271 23.64 -10.83 -4.33
N ASN A 272 24.01 -10.98 -5.60
CA ASN A 272 23.27 -10.38 -6.69
C ASN A 272 21.87 -10.98 -6.81
N MET A 273 20.86 -10.12 -6.83
CA MET A 273 19.46 -10.49 -7.03
C MET A 273 18.80 -9.53 -8.04
N PRO A 274 19.24 -9.58 -9.32
CA PRO A 274 18.69 -8.70 -10.35
C PRO A 274 17.20 -9.04 -10.57
N LEU A 275 16.33 -8.03 -10.38
CA LEU A 275 14.89 -8.17 -10.53
C LEU A 275 14.51 -8.05 -12.02
N GLU A 276 13.60 -8.89 -12.50
CA GLU A 276 13.16 -8.92 -13.91
C GLU A 276 12.56 -7.58 -14.37
N MET A 277 11.98 -6.79 -13.46
CA MET A 277 11.43 -5.47 -13.75
C MET A 277 12.48 -4.38 -13.98
N HIS A 278 13.75 -4.65 -13.69
CA HIS A 278 14.85 -3.70 -13.81
C HIS A 278 15.73 -4.07 -15.02
N PRO A 279 15.59 -3.38 -16.16
CA PRO A 279 16.15 -3.82 -17.45
C PRO A 279 17.68 -3.86 -17.50
N PHE A 280 18.38 -3.11 -16.63
CA PHE A 280 19.85 -3.05 -16.58
C PHE A 280 20.44 -3.74 -15.35
N ALA A 281 19.63 -4.28 -14.44
CA ALA A 281 20.09 -4.86 -13.18
C ALA A 281 21.06 -6.03 -13.39
N ARG A 282 20.78 -6.89 -14.36
CA ARG A 282 21.65 -8.02 -14.72
C ARG A 282 23.01 -7.57 -15.23
N GLN A 283 23.02 -6.61 -16.14
CA GLN A 283 24.25 -6.07 -16.71
C GLN A 283 25.10 -5.38 -15.64
N ALA A 284 24.47 -4.64 -14.71
CA ALA A 284 25.16 -4.02 -13.59
C ALA A 284 25.76 -5.08 -12.64
N ALA A 285 25.03 -6.17 -12.35
CA ALA A 285 25.54 -7.27 -11.55
C ALA A 285 26.74 -7.96 -12.22
N GLU A 286 26.68 -8.23 -13.52
CA GLU A 286 27.78 -8.83 -14.29
C GLU A 286 29.02 -7.91 -14.32
N ALA A 287 28.82 -6.59 -14.49
CA ALA A 287 29.90 -5.61 -14.46
C ALA A 287 30.58 -5.55 -13.07
N ALA A 288 29.79 -5.55 -11.98
CA ALA A 288 30.31 -5.56 -10.62
C ALA A 288 31.11 -6.83 -10.31
N LEU A 289 30.64 -7.99 -10.79
CA LEU A 289 31.40 -9.26 -10.65
C LEU A 289 32.72 -9.23 -11.46
N ALA A 290 32.70 -8.65 -12.67
CA ALA A 290 33.92 -8.48 -13.47
C ALA A 290 34.94 -7.54 -12.80
N ALA A 291 34.46 -6.45 -12.17
CA ALA A 291 35.28 -5.57 -11.35
C ALA A 291 35.80 -6.33 -10.11
N GLY A 292 34.97 -7.16 -9.49
CA GLY A 292 35.34 -7.99 -8.36
C GLY A 292 36.43 -9.01 -8.65
N ALA A 293 36.44 -9.59 -9.87
CA ALA A 293 37.52 -10.47 -10.32
C ALA A 293 38.88 -9.74 -10.41
N GLN A 294 38.89 -8.42 -10.46
CA GLN A 294 40.06 -7.54 -10.46
C GLN A 294 40.31 -6.88 -9.08
N GLY A 295 39.54 -7.27 -8.05
CA GLY A 295 39.67 -6.73 -6.68
C GLY A 295 38.89 -5.44 -6.42
N HIS A 296 38.05 -4.98 -7.35
CA HIS A 296 37.37 -3.69 -7.36
C HIS A 296 35.85 -3.76 -7.21
N PHE A 297 35.31 -4.83 -6.58
CA PHE A 297 33.86 -4.99 -6.44
C PHE A 297 33.19 -3.86 -5.64
N TRP A 298 33.89 -3.31 -4.66
CA TRP A 298 33.36 -2.35 -3.70
C TRP A 298 33.72 -0.89 -4.01
N ASP A 299 34.46 -0.66 -5.10
CA ASP A 299 34.87 0.66 -5.56
C ASP A 299 33.78 1.28 -6.45
#